data_339e822b968e8bb276778ad1237989b7
#
_entry.id   339e822b968e8bb276778ad1237989b7
#
_cell.length_a   1.000
_cell.length_b   1.000
_cell.length_c   1.000
_cell.angle_alpha   90.00
_cell.angle_beta   90.00
_cell.angle_gamma   90.00
#
_symmetry.space_group_name_H-M   'P 1'
#
loop_
_entity.id
_entity.type
_entity.pdbx_description
1 polymer ?
#
loop_
_entity_poly.entity_id
_entity_poly.type
_entity_poly.pdbx_seq_one_letter_code
_entity_poly.pdbx_strand_id
1 'polypeptide(L)'
;MLVGVSEIASACAVGSKGLRRSRRSRCSKGSSVTVLVDSITRRRFVWLAALAGGSLALSGCAGDGSNGTGGPTGVDGSGGEGAGDGQNPEAAAVAARAAVDERIGAMTLEQKVAQLFIVTPEALVEGVSQVTQAGDMTREGVTAHPVGGIVYFAQNLLDPEQTTTMLANVKQFYADAGNVAPFIAVDEEGGTVVRVADNEAFGAQDVGDASALGSAGDTEAAKRAAEQIADYLMPLGFNLDFAPVADVVDPLRSDTMGLRSFSSDAAVAADMVRAEVEGFRDKKMLCCAKHFPGIGAAAGDSHEGAITIEATNEELETVDLVPFRAAIEAGVPMIMVGHVSLPNIVGDSTPAPLSSAVVQGMLRDSLGYTGIIVTDSLSMGAITDYYTPAEAAVAALKAGCDIPLMPERLDEAYQGVLSAVQVGELTEERLDESLTRILTAKQEYFGL
;
A
#
# COMPACT_ATOMS: atom_id res chain seq x y z
N MET A 1 -61.15 1.77 -26.52
CA MET A 1 -61.59 3.16 -26.22
C MET A 1 -60.28 3.90 -25.92
N LEU A 2 -59.65 4.54 -26.92
CA LEU A 2 -59.91 5.90 -27.36
C LEU A 2 -59.71 6.89 -26.20
N VAL A 3 -58.82 7.82 -26.17
CA VAL A 3 -58.36 8.97 -27.00
C VAL A 3 -57.67 9.87 -25.97
N GLY A 4 -56.65 10.62 -26.13
CA GLY A 4 -56.00 11.32 -27.24
C GLY A 4 -54.86 12.18 -26.64
N VAL A 5 -53.84 12.29 -27.26
CA VAL A 5 -53.09 13.30 -28.00
C VAL A 5 -53.40 14.78 -27.67
N SER A 6 -52.34 15.55 -27.34
CA SER A 6 -52.05 16.78 -28.06
C SER A 6 -50.65 17.34 -27.70
N GLU A 7 -49.84 17.40 -28.74
CA GLU A 7 -48.71 18.30 -28.94
C GLU A 7 -49.14 19.77 -28.81
N ILE A 8 -48.17 20.65 -28.52
CA ILE A 8 -47.95 21.88 -29.29
C ILE A 8 -46.47 22.26 -29.12
N ALA A 9 -45.83 22.33 -30.27
CA ALA A 9 -44.50 22.88 -30.53
C ALA A 9 -44.60 24.36 -30.96
N SER A 10 -43.40 24.93 -31.09
CA SER A 10 -43.06 26.12 -31.94
C SER A 10 -42.67 27.35 -31.13
N ALA A 11 -41.57 27.93 -31.28
CA ALA A 11 -40.54 28.20 -32.30
C ALA A 11 -40.20 29.70 -32.29
N CYS A 12 -38.94 29.98 -32.65
CA CYS A 12 -38.42 31.20 -33.28
C CYS A 12 -38.28 32.47 -32.43
N ALA A 13 -37.27 33.26 -32.57
CA ALA A 13 -36.00 33.39 -33.27
C ALA A 13 -35.48 34.84 -33.08
N VAL A 14 -34.17 35.05 -33.07
CA VAL A 14 -33.41 36.13 -33.70
C VAL A 14 -33.60 37.58 -33.28
N GLY A 15 -32.46 38.25 -32.95
CA GLY A 15 -32.36 39.69 -33.06
C GLY A 15 -31.29 40.36 -32.18
N SER A 16 -30.15 40.41 -32.64
CA SER A 16 -28.98 41.26 -32.80
C SER A 16 -29.02 42.72 -32.27
N LYS A 17 -27.83 43.12 -31.74
CA LYS A 17 -27.13 44.40 -31.81
C LYS A 17 -27.50 45.54 -30.87
N GLY A 18 -26.45 46.03 -30.19
CA GLY A 18 -26.29 47.48 -30.08
C GLY A 18 -25.73 48.00 -28.77
N LEU A 19 -24.44 48.21 -28.69
CA LEU A 19 -23.64 49.36 -28.24
C LEU A 19 -24.10 50.28 -27.07
N ARG A 20 -23.11 50.42 -26.15
CA ARG A 20 -22.57 51.70 -25.59
C ARG A 20 -23.05 52.25 -24.23
N ARG A 21 -21.99 52.45 -23.44
CA ARG A 21 -21.60 53.55 -22.57
C ARG A 21 -22.21 53.76 -21.19
N SER A 22 -21.31 53.55 -20.26
CA SER A 22 -20.90 54.45 -19.16
C SER A 22 -21.96 55.16 -18.30
N ARG A 23 -21.88 54.91 -17.00
CA ARG A 23 -21.71 55.99 -16.00
C ARG A 23 -21.36 55.44 -14.63
N ARG A 24 -20.35 56.06 -14.05
CA ARG A 24 -19.93 55.92 -12.64
C ARG A 24 -21.04 56.45 -11.73
N SER A 25 -21.25 55.79 -10.60
CA SER A 25 -21.61 56.47 -9.38
C SER A 25 -21.04 55.75 -8.18
N ARG A 26 -20.35 56.49 -7.35
CA ARG A 26 -19.83 56.16 -6.01
C ARG A 26 -20.97 56.18 -4.99
N CYS A 27 -20.87 55.32 -3.97
CA CYS A 27 -21.01 55.60 -2.54
C CYS A 27 -21.07 54.26 -1.82
N SER A 28 -20.15 53.92 -1.01
CA SER A 28 -19.71 54.24 0.35
C SER A 28 -20.53 53.57 1.44
N LYS A 29 -19.75 52.96 2.40
CA LYS A 29 -20.03 52.39 3.71
C LYS A 29 -20.26 50.89 3.67
N GLY A 30 -19.41 50.01 4.18
CA GLY A 30 -18.66 50.12 5.43
C GLY A 30 -19.30 49.13 6.41
N SER A 31 -18.79 47.89 6.44
CA SER A 31 -18.88 47.03 7.64
C SER A 31 -17.77 45.99 7.56
N SER A 32 -16.72 46.31 8.33
CA SER A 32 -15.62 45.38 8.58
C SER A 32 -16.11 44.29 9.53
N VAL A 33 -16.11 43.04 9.10
CA VAL A 33 -16.17 41.90 10.00
C VAL A 33 -14.72 41.52 10.33
N THR A 34 -14.33 41.84 11.56
CA THR A 34 -13.06 41.44 12.13
C THR A 34 -13.19 40.01 12.59
N VAL A 35 -12.55 39.06 11.88
CA VAL A 35 -12.35 37.70 12.36
C VAL A 35 -11.15 37.75 13.31
N LEU A 36 -11.42 37.56 14.61
CA LEU A 36 -10.39 37.31 15.62
C LEU A 36 -9.78 35.92 15.35
N VAL A 37 -8.54 35.90 14.91
CA VAL A 37 -7.70 34.70 14.94
C VAL A 37 -7.04 34.68 16.31
N ASP A 38 -7.49 33.75 17.16
CA ASP A 38 -6.88 33.49 18.45
C ASP A 38 -5.52 32.83 18.23
N SER A 39 -4.48 33.51 18.66
CA SER A 39 -3.11 33.02 18.67
C SER A 39 -2.92 31.98 19.76
N ILE A 40 -2.73 30.74 19.39
CA ILE A 40 -2.31 29.66 20.29
C ILE A 40 -0.83 29.85 20.61
N THR A 41 -0.58 30.05 21.86
CA THR A 41 0.71 30.35 22.47
C THR A 41 1.63 29.13 22.43
N ARG A 42 2.75 29.22 21.74
CA ARG A 42 3.85 28.25 21.80
C ARG A 42 4.44 28.25 23.22
N ARG A 43 4.29 27.17 23.96
CA ARG A 43 5.07 26.87 25.17
C ARG A 43 6.39 26.21 24.76
N ARG A 44 7.46 27.00 24.91
CA ARG A 44 8.84 26.47 24.87
C ARG A 44 9.09 25.66 26.16
N PHE A 45 9.35 24.38 26.01
CA PHE A 45 9.97 23.59 27.08
C PHE A 45 11.49 23.65 26.92
N VAL A 46 12.14 24.25 27.92
CA VAL A 46 13.60 24.25 28.08
C VAL A 46 13.96 23.00 28.91
N TRP A 47 14.73 22.09 28.35
CA TRP A 47 15.35 21.00 29.09
C TRP A 47 16.69 21.45 29.63
N LEU A 48 16.80 21.47 30.96
CA LEU A 48 18.06 21.63 31.70
C LEU A 48 18.77 20.27 31.73
N ALA A 49 19.96 20.21 31.17
CA ALA A 49 20.88 19.10 31.33
C ALA A 49 21.49 19.13 32.73
N ALA A 50 21.32 18.09 33.54
CA ALA A 50 22.05 17.87 34.75
C ALA A 50 23.12 16.78 34.51
N LEU A 51 24.38 17.21 34.49
CA LEU A 51 25.56 16.38 34.55
C LEU A 51 25.74 15.92 36.01
N ALA A 52 25.80 14.60 36.26
CA ALA A 52 26.39 14.06 37.44
C ALA A 52 27.28 12.86 37.07
N GLY A 53 28.56 13.06 37.18
CA GLY A 53 29.57 12.04 36.99
C GLY A 53 29.69 11.16 38.23
N GLY A 54 30.17 9.94 38.04
CA GLY A 54 30.52 9.01 39.11
C GLY A 54 31.38 7.87 38.56
N SER A 55 32.64 7.91 38.95
CA SER A 55 33.74 7.05 38.51
C SER A 55 33.83 5.71 39.24
N LEU A 56 34.43 4.73 38.53
CA LEU A 56 35.37 3.69 38.98
C LEU A 56 34.92 2.60 39.98
N ALA A 57 35.04 1.34 39.56
CA ALA A 57 36.04 0.44 40.19
C ALA A 57 36.24 -0.84 39.36
N LEU A 58 37.50 -1.05 38.97
CA LEU A 58 38.08 -2.32 38.52
C LEU A 58 38.22 -3.28 39.70
N SER A 59 37.98 -4.56 39.49
CA SER A 59 38.61 -5.64 40.26
C SER A 59 38.66 -6.90 39.39
N GLY A 60 39.85 -7.23 38.94
CA GLY A 60 40.19 -8.52 38.37
C GLY A 60 40.54 -9.48 39.51
N CYS A 61 40.33 -10.78 39.28
CA CYS A 61 41.10 -11.85 39.90
C CYS A 61 41.24 -13.00 38.92
N ALA A 62 42.48 -13.27 38.58
CA ALA A 62 42.97 -14.49 37.95
C ALA A 62 43.08 -15.60 39.01
N GLY A 63 42.88 -16.81 38.58
CA GLY A 63 43.14 -18.00 39.40
C GLY A 63 43.37 -19.22 38.52
N ASP A 64 44.56 -19.66 38.53
CA ASP A 64 45.29 -20.66 37.76
C ASP A 64 45.03 -22.10 38.30
N GLY A 65 45.18 -23.09 37.35
CA GLY A 65 45.87 -24.35 37.67
C GLY A 65 45.09 -25.60 38.06
N SER A 66 45.00 -26.62 37.31
CA SER A 66 45.90 -27.77 37.29
C SER A 66 45.22 -29.08 36.83
N ASN A 67 45.96 -29.78 36.02
CA ASN A 67 45.94 -31.16 35.56
C ASN A 67 45.33 -32.22 36.49
N GLY A 68 44.64 -33.21 35.90
CA GLY A 68 44.40 -34.53 36.48
C GLY A 68 44.01 -35.55 35.41
N THR A 69 44.97 -36.41 35.08
CA THR A 69 44.89 -37.58 34.22
C THR A 69 44.09 -38.72 34.84
N GLY A 70 43.34 -39.48 33.98
CA GLY A 70 42.83 -40.82 34.34
C GLY A 70 41.73 -41.31 33.41
N GLY A 71 42.06 -42.17 32.45
CA GLY A 71 41.08 -43.01 31.73
C GLY A 71 41.02 -44.39 32.41
N PRO A 72 40.51 -45.43 31.70
CA PRO A 72 39.20 -45.59 31.05
C PRO A 72 38.40 -46.76 31.67
N THR A 73 37.07 -46.79 31.54
CA THR A 73 36.31 -48.05 31.38
C THR A 73 34.93 -47.75 30.75
N GLY A 74 34.60 -48.60 29.78
CA GLY A 74 33.44 -48.59 28.96
C GLY A 74 32.15 -49.07 29.67
N VAL A 75 31.12 -48.99 28.92
CA VAL A 75 30.08 -49.99 28.62
C VAL A 75 28.75 -49.32 28.29
N ASP A 76 28.26 -49.63 27.10
CA ASP A 76 26.91 -49.77 26.59
C ASP A 76 25.72 -48.99 27.16
N GLY A 77 24.96 -48.46 26.19
CA GLY A 77 23.55 -48.32 26.46
C GLY A 77 22.81 -47.40 25.50
N SER A 78 22.39 -47.96 24.40
CA SER A 78 21.19 -47.67 23.63
C SER A 78 20.93 -46.18 23.25
N GLY A 79 21.05 -45.98 21.94
CA GLY A 79 20.61 -44.82 21.21
C GLY A 79 19.15 -44.45 21.47
N GLY A 80 18.99 -43.19 21.63
CA GLY A 80 17.80 -42.47 21.34
C GLY A 80 18.16 -41.47 20.26
N GLU A 81 18.11 -41.89 19.01
CA GLU A 81 18.08 -40.98 17.88
C GLU A 81 16.76 -40.20 18.00
N GLY A 82 16.81 -39.03 18.61
CA GLY A 82 15.88 -37.99 18.42
C GLY A 82 16.09 -37.49 17.00
N ALA A 83 15.39 -38.09 16.03
CA ALA A 83 15.20 -37.54 14.72
C ALA A 83 14.49 -36.18 14.92
N GLY A 84 15.27 -35.12 15.03
CA GLY A 84 14.80 -33.79 14.75
C GLY A 84 14.39 -33.81 13.27
N ASP A 85 13.12 -33.64 13.02
CA ASP A 85 12.52 -33.49 11.70
C ASP A 85 13.06 -32.20 11.08
N GLY A 86 14.29 -32.24 10.61
CA GLY A 86 14.92 -31.22 9.80
C GLY A 86 14.27 -31.27 8.41
N GLN A 87 13.09 -30.68 8.28
CA GLN A 87 12.49 -30.52 6.95
C GLN A 87 13.54 -29.82 6.07
N ASN A 88 13.91 -30.46 4.97
CA ASN A 88 14.80 -29.89 3.98
C ASN A 88 14.14 -28.61 3.43
N PRO A 89 14.75 -27.40 3.59
CA PRO A 89 14.13 -26.13 3.17
C PRO A 89 13.73 -26.13 1.69
N GLU A 90 14.49 -26.81 0.84
CA GLU A 90 14.22 -26.96 -0.59
C GLU A 90 12.95 -27.81 -0.82
N ALA A 91 12.79 -28.90 -0.08
CA ALA A 91 11.58 -29.74 -0.18
C ALA A 91 10.34 -28.98 0.33
N ALA A 92 10.49 -28.17 1.38
CA ALA A 92 9.40 -27.33 1.89
C ALA A 92 8.99 -26.25 0.86
N ALA A 93 9.94 -25.60 0.19
CA ALA A 93 9.65 -24.61 -0.85
C ALA A 93 8.96 -25.25 -2.08
N VAL A 94 9.40 -26.44 -2.50
CA VAL A 94 8.75 -27.20 -3.59
C VAL A 94 7.31 -27.57 -3.21
N ALA A 95 7.09 -28.02 -1.97
CA ALA A 95 5.74 -28.39 -1.50
C ALA A 95 4.83 -27.15 -1.43
N ALA A 96 5.33 -26.00 -0.93
CA ALA A 96 4.58 -24.76 -0.91
C ALA A 96 4.18 -24.29 -2.31
N ARG A 97 5.10 -24.36 -3.27
CA ARG A 97 4.82 -24.04 -4.67
C ARG A 97 3.76 -24.98 -5.26
N ALA A 98 3.86 -26.27 -5.03
CA ALA A 98 2.88 -27.25 -5.52
C ALA A 98 1.47 -26.97 -4.95
N ALA A 99 1.37 -26.58 -3.67
CA ALA A 99 0.10 -26.23 -3.05
C ALA A 99 -0.52 -24.96 -3.69
N VAL A 100 0.29 -23.96 -4.04
CA VAL A 100 -0.14 -22.77 -4.77
C VAL A 100 -0.66 -23.14 -6.16
N ASP A 101 0.10 -23.95 -6.92
CA ASP A 101 -0.29 -24.38 -8.27
C ASP A 101 -1.59 -25.21 -8.25
N GLU A 102 -1.76 -26.11 -7.27
CA GLU A 102 -3.00 -26.88 -7.05
C GLU A 102 -4.18 -25.96 -6.74
N ARG A 103 -3.98 -24.95 -5.88
CA ARG A 103 -5.02 -23.99 -5.51
C ARG A 103 -5.47 -23.16 -6.72
N ILE A 104 -4.54 -22.67 -7.54
CA ILE A 104 -4.84 -21.94 -8.78
C ILE A 104 -5.60 -22.84 -9.76
N GLY A 105 -5.17 -24.09 -9.94
CA GLY A 105 -5.82 -25.05 -10.82
C GLY A 105 -7.25 -25.44 -10.40
N ALA A 106 -7.58 -25.27 -9.12
CA ALA A 106 -8.93 -25.51 -8.58
C ALA A 106 -9.88 -24.31 -8.71
N MET A 107 -9.37 -23.11 -9.04
CA MET A 107 -10.18 -21.87 -9.17
C MET A 107 -10.92 -21.84 -10.51
N THR A 108 -12.17 -21.35 -10.49
CA THR A 108 -12.86 -20.92 -11.71
C THR A 108 -12.27 -19.62 -12.22
N LEU A 109 -12.52 -19.25 -13.49
CA LEU A 109 -12.07 -17.98 -14.05
C LEU A 109 -12.57 -16.78 -13.23
N GLU A 110 -13.82 -16.83 -12.78
CA GLU A 110 -14.44 -15.80 -11.93
C GLU A 110 -13.68 -15.64 -10.61
N GLN A 111 -13.29 -16.74 -9.97
CA GLN A 111 -12.49 -16.71 -8.75
C GLN A 111 -11.08 -16.18 -8.99
N LYS A 112 -10.44 -16.60 -10.10
CA LYS A 112 -9.13 -16.08 -10.51
C LYS A 112 -9.16 -14.57 -10.68
N VAL A 113 -10.14 -14.04 -11.42
CA VAL A 113 -10.29 -12.59 -11.63
C VAL A 113 -10.57 -11.87 -10.32
N ALA A 114 -11.46 -12.37 -9.47
CA ALA A 114 -11.77 -11.74 -8.19
C ALA A 114 -10.52 -11.60 -7.29
N GLN A 115 -9.68 -12.64 -7.24
CA GLN A 115 -8.46 -12.65 -6.42
C GLN A 115 -7.41 -11.61 -6.84
N LEU A 116 -7.52 -11.01 -8.02
CA LEU A 116 -6.60 -9.96 -8.47
C LEU A 116 -6.94 -8.57 -7.87
N PHE A 117 -8.10 -8.38 -7.25
CA PHE A 117 -8.51 -7.08 -6.75
C PHE A 117 -8.29 -6.93 -5.25
N ILE A 118 -7.84 -5.74 -4.83
CA ILE A 118 -7.96 -5.22 -3.46
C ILE A 118 -8.90 -4.02 -3.54
N VAL A 119 -9.94 -3.99 -2.71
CA VAL A 119 -11.01 -2.99 -2.75
C VAL A 119 -11.33 -2.47 -1.35
N THR A 120 -12.08 -1.38 -1.25
CA THR A 120 -12.64 -0.94 0.04
C THR A 120 -13.80 -1.83 0.46
N PRO A 121 -14.15 -1.91 1.76
CA PRO A 121 -15.31 -2.69 2.20
C PRO A 121 -16.62 -2.16 1.61
N GLU A 122 -16.71 -0.86 1.28
CA GLU A 122 -17.87 -0.24 0.64
C GLU A 122 -18.13 -0.76 -0.78
N ALA A 123 -17.07 -1.16 -1.50
CA ALA A 123 -17.19 -1.73 -2.84
C ALA A 123 -17.87 -3.12 -2.85
N LEU A 124 -17.94 -3.78 -1.69
CA LEU A 124 -18.59 -5.09 -1.52
C LEU A 124 -20.01 -4.98 -0.95
N VAL A 125 -20.48 -3.78 -0.59
CA VAL A 125 -21.76 -3.58 0.09
C VAL A 125 -22.55 -2.46 -0.60
N GLU A 126 -23.50 -2.83 -1.45
CA GLU A 126 -24.27 -1.86 -2.21
C GLU A 126 -25.03 -0.84 -1.33
N GLY A 127 -24.96 0.43 -1.74
CA GLY A 127 -25.73 1.51 -1.13
C GLY A 127 -25.26 1.97 0.24
N VAL A 128 -24.09 1.51 0.69
CA VAL A 128 -23.48 1.90 1.97
C VAL A 128 -22.26 2.77 1.71
N SER A 129 -22.24 3.97 2.28
CA SER A 129 -21.11 4.92 2.13
C SER A 129 -20.01 4.75 3.18
N GLN A 130 -20.28 3.97 4.23
CA GLN A 130 -19.32 3.70 5.31
C GLN A 130 -19.64 2.34 5.93
N VAL A 131 -18.66 1.44 5.91
CA VAL A 131 -18.75 0.10 6.51
C VAL A 131 -17.93 0.09 7.79
N THR A 132 -18.60 -0.10 8.93
CA THR A 132 -17.99 -0.21 10.26
C THR A 132 -18.27 -1.55 10.93
N GLN A 133 -18.89 -2.48 10.22
CA GLN A 133 -19.14 -3.85 10.67
C GLN A 133 -19.25 -4.82 9.50
N ALA A 134 -18.82 -6.04 9.70
CA ALA A 134 -18.98 -7.12 8.74
C ALA A 134 -20.16 -8.01 9.16
N GLY A 135 -21.28 -7.86 8.47
CA GLY A 135 -22.53 -8.61 8.66
C GLY A 135 -22.96 -9.38 7.42
N ASP A 136 -24.26 -9.66 7.30
CA ASP A 136 -24.81 -10.46 6.19
C ASP A 136 -24.56 -9.82 4.83
N MET A 137 -24.68 -8.50 4.68
CA MET A 137 -24.38 -7.82 3.41
C MET A 137 -22.91 -7.98 3.00
N THR A 138 -21.98 -7.87 3.96
CA THR A 138 -20.56 -8.12 3.70
C THR A 138 -20.33 -9.58 3.30
N ARG A 139 -20.99 -10.53 3.96
CA ARG A 139 -20.94 -11.95 3.61
C ARG A 139 -21.44 -12.20 2.17
N GLU A 140 -22.55 -11.60 1.80
CA GLU A 140 -23.10 -11.67 0.44
C GLU A 140 -22.12 -11.09 -0.59
N GLY A 141 -21.56 -9.92 -0.33
CA GLY A 141 -20.56 -9.28 -1.21
C GLY A 141 -19.29 -10.11 -1.40
N VAL A 142 -18.73 -10.65 -0.30
CA VAL A 142 -17.56 -11.55 -0.35
C VAL A 142 -17.88 -12.87 -1.08
N THR A 143 -19.13 -13.34 -0.98
CA THR A 143 -19.55 -14.55 -1.70
C THR A 143 -19.68 -14.30 -3.20
N ALA A 144 -20.21 -13.13 -3.57
CA ALA A 144 -20.37 -12.72 -4.98
C ALA A 144 -19.00 -12.42 -5.62
N HIS A 145 -18.14 -11.69 -4.90
CA HIS A 145 -16.81 -11.30 -5.34
C HIS A 145 -15.78 -11.65 -4.26
N PRO A 146 -15.21 -12.86 -4.27
CA PRO A 146 -14.17 -13.25 -3.30
C PRO A 146 -12.83 -12.59 -3.67
N VAL A 147 -12.77 -11.25 -3.50
CA VAL A 147 -11.62 -10.42 -3.87
C VAL A 147 -10.34 -10.84 -3.14
N GLY A 148 -9.18 -10.53 -3.71
CA GLY A 148 -7.88 -10.86 -3.14
C GLY A 148 -7.57 -10.14 -1.84
N GLY A 149 -8.20 -8.97 -1.59
CA GLY A 149 -8.01 -8.23 -0.35
C GLY A 149 -8.99 -7.10 -0.16
N ILE A 150 -8.98 -6.55 1.06
CA ILE A 150 -9.79 -5.40 1.46
C ILE A 150 -8.88 -4.41 2.17
N VAL A 151 -8.90 -3.14 1.73
CA VAL A 151 -8.17 -2.04 2.36
C VAL A 151 -9.13 -1.18 3.16
N TYR A 152 -8.76 -0.87 4.40
CA TYR A 152 -9.56 -0.10 5.34
C TYR A 152 -8.97 1.29 5.55
N PHE A 153 -9.85 2.27 5.72
CA PHE A 153 -9.51 3.67 5.99
C PHE A 153 -10.02 4.08 7.37
N ALA A 154 -9.57 5.23 7.87
CA ALA A 154 -9.93 5.76 9.19
C ALA A 154 -11.45 5.74 9.44
N GLN A 155 -12.27 5.99 8.42
CA GLN A 155 -13.73 5.95 8.51
C GLN A 155 -14.32 4.58 8.90
N ASN A 156 -13.57 3.51 8.66
CA ASN A 156 -14.00 2.14 8.98
C ASN A 156 -13.63 1.72 10.40
N LEU A 157 -12.69 2.43 11.05
CA LEU A 157 -11.99 2.04 12.26
C LEU A 157 -12.45 2.89 13.43
N LEU A 158 -13.30 2.37 14.31
CA LEU A 158 -13.88 3.12 15.41
C LEU A 158 -13.10 2.93 16.73
N ASP A 159 -12.78 1.68 17.05
CA ASP A 159 -12.05 1.26 18.24
C ASP A 159 -11.51 -0.17 18.06
N PRO A 160 -10.64 -0.66 18.97
CA PRO A 160 -10.03 -1.99 18.85
C PRO A 160 -11.04 -3.15 18.82
N GLU A 161 -12.11 -3.09 19.61
CA GLU A 161 -13.11 -4.18 19.72
C GLU A 161 -13.92 -4.27 18.43
N GLN A 162 -14.42 -3.13 17.94
CA GLN A 162 -15.16 -3.05 16.67
C GLN A 162 -14.28 -3.53 15.52
N THR A 163 -13.06 -3.00 15.41
CA THR A 163 -12.13 -3.32 14.31
C THR A 163 -11.76 -4.80 14.31
N THR A 164 -11.33 -5.34 15.44
CA THR A 164 -10.98 -6.77 15.56
C THR A 164 -12.16 -7.67 15.20
N THR A 165 -13.35 -7.35 15.66
CA THR A 165 -14.57 -8.10 15.34
C THR A 165 -14.90 -8.05 13.85
N MET A 166 -14.84 -6.86 13.25
CA MET A 166 -15.12 -6.67 11.83
C MET A 166 -14.14 -7.47 10.96
N LEU A 167 -12.84 -7.35 11.22
CA LEU A 167 -11.80 -8.03 10.43
C LEU A 167 -11.83 -9.56 10.64
N ALA A 168 -12.13 -10.04 11.87
CA ALA A 168 -12.30 -11.45 12.13
C ALA A 168 -13.50 -12.05 11.39
N ASN A 169 -14.64 -11.33 11.36
CA ASN A 169 -15.83 -11.76 10.64
C ASN A 169 -15.56 -11.87 9.13
N VAL A 170 -14.85 -10.90 8.54
CA VAL A 170 -14.46 -10.98 7.12
C VAL A 170 -13.62 -12.23 6.86
N LYS A 171 -12.58 -12.47 7.64
CA LYS A 171 -11.75 -13.67 7.50
C LYS A 171 -12.58 -14.96 7.63
N GLN A 172 -13.52 -14.98 8.56
CA GLN A 172 -14.42 -16.12 8.75
C GLN A 172 -15.33 -16.34 7.53
N PHE A 173 -15.84 -15.26 6.89
CA PHE A 173 -16.67 -15.40 5.69
C PHE A 173 -15.90 -16.02 4.52
N TYR A 174 -14.61 -15.65 4.34
CA TYR A 174 -13.74 -16.31 3.36
C TYR A 174 -13.52 -17.79 3.69
N ALA A 175 -13.24 -18.10 4.94
CA ALA A 175 -13.03 -19.48 5.40
C ALA A 175 -14.28 -20.35 5.22
N ASP A 176 -15.47 -19.84 5.62
CA ASP A 176 -16.76 -20.53 5.47
C ASP A 176 -17.09 -20.85 4.01
N ALA A 177 -16.68 -19.96 3.09
CA ALA A 177 -16.89 -20.14 1.66
C ALA A 177 -15.78 -21.01 0.99
N GLY A 178 -14.75 -21.43 1.73
CA GLY A 178 -13.59 -22.16 1.18
C GLY A 178 -12.72 -21.31 0.25
N ASN A 179 -12.81 -19.98 0.35
CA ASN A 179 -12.02 -19.05 -0.42
C ASN A 179 -10.62 -18.86 0.20
N VAL A 180 -9.68 -18.33 -0.60
CA VAL A 180 -8.34 -17.95 -0.12
C VAL A 180 -8.47 -16.78 0.85
N ALA A 181 -7.74 -16.82 1.97
CA ALA A 181 -7.71 -15.74 2.95
C ALA A 181 -7.34 -14.39 2.28
N PRO A 182 -8.07 -13.29 2.59
CA PRO A 182 -7.82 -12.00 1.96
C PRO A 182 -6.60 -11.28 2.55
N PHE A 183 -5.97 -10.41 1.75
CA PHE A 183 -5.21 -9.30 2.32
C PHE A 183 -6.18 -8.42 3.11
N ILE A 184 -5.79 -8.04 4.31
CA ILE A 184 -6.47 -7.05 5.15
C ILE A 184 -5.48 -5.90 5.30
N ALA A 185 -5.69 -4.86 4.49
CA ALA A 185 -4.72 -3.81 4.26
C ALA A 185 -5.11 -2.48 4.92
N VAL A 186 -4.11 -1.66 5.16
CA VAL A 186 -4.24 -0.28 5.66
C VAL A 186 -3.09 0.56 5.12
N ASP A 187 -3.20 1.89 5.13
CA ASP A 187 -2.10 2.84 4.98
C ASP A 187 -1.75 3.40 6.36
N GLU A 188 -0.73 2.88 6.99
CA GLU A 188 -0.25 3.31 8.31
C GLU A 188 1.23 3.67 8.18
N GLU A 189 1.52 4.81 7.52
CA GLU A 189 2.90 5.25 7.24
C GLU A 189 3.59 5.88 8.45
N GLY A 190 2.78 6.34 9.42
CA GLY A 190 3.20 7.22 10.51
C GLY A 190 3.01 8.70 10.17
N GLY A 191 2.90 9.54 11.21
CA GLY A 191 2.79 10.99 11.10
C GLY A 191 1.60 11.46 10.28
N THR A 192 1.86 11.95 9.08
CA THR A 192 0.81 12.53 8.20
C THR A 192 -0.21 11.51 7.70
N VAL A 193 0.19 10.26 7.51
CA VAL A 193 -0.69 9.20 6.97
C VAL A 193 -0.80 8.06 7.96
N VAL A 194 -1.79 8.15 8.81
CA VAL A 194 -2.15 7.17 9.84
C VAL A 194 -3.66 6.97 9.87
N ARG A 195 -4.11 5.76 10.22
CA ARG A 195 -5.53 5.41 10.32
C ARG A 195 -5.89 4.87 11.69
N VAL A 196 -4.96 4.17 12.32
CA VAL A 196 -5.11 3.56 13.64
C VAL A 196 -4.50 4.46 14.72
N ALA A 197 -3.26 4.91 14.56
CA ALA A 197 -2.57 5.68 15.59
C ALA A 197 -3.12 7.11 15.77
N ASP A 198 -3.78 7.71 14.76
CA ASP A 198 -4.45 9.02 14.87
C ASP A 198 -5.79 8.96 15.64
N ASN A 199 -6.34 7.77 15.86
CA ASN A 199 -7.56 7.57 16.62
C ASN A 199 -7.24 7.18 18.08
N GLU A 200 -7.44 8.13 19.00
CA GLU A 200 -7.16 7.95 20.43
C GLU A 200 -7.80 6.70 21.07
N ALA A 201 -8.89 6.19 20.48
CA ALA A 201 -9.57 4.99 20.99
C ALA A 201 -8.70 3.73 20.92
N PHE A 202 -7.73 3.68 19.99
CA PHE A 202 -6.82 2.54 19.85
C PHE A 202 -5.68 2.56 20.85
N GLY A 203 -5.33 3.73 21.39
CA GLY A 203 -4.21 3.87 22.31
C GLY A 203 -2.85 3.51 21.67
N ALA A 204 -2.79 3.42 20.35
CA ALA A 204 -1.57 3.22 19.61
C ALA A 204 -0.74 4.52 19.62
N GLN A 205 0.58 4.37 19.61
CA GLN A 205 1.48 5.52 19.56
C GLN A 205 1.93 5.72 18.11
N ASP A 206 1.65 6.90 17.56
CA ASP A 206 2.19 7.32 16.26
C ASP A 206 3.72 7.37 16.28
N VAL A 207 4.35 6.84 15.23
CA VAL A 207 5.81 6.80 15.06
C VAL A 207 6.36 8.14 14.54
N GLY A 208 5.48 9.04 14.06
CA GLY A 208 5.82 10.35 13.50
C GLY A 208 6.16 10.31 12.01
N ASP A 209 6.42 11.50 11.45
CA ASP A 209 6.69 11.65 10.01
C ASP A 209 8.03 11.01 9.61
N ALA A 210 8.05 10.33 8.45
CA ALA A 210 9.24 9.71 7.87
C ALA A 210 10.41 10.72 7.69
N SER A 211 10.09 11.99 7.37
CA SER A 211 11.08 13.07 7.26
C SER A 211 11.86 13.32 8.56
N ALA A 212 11.23 13.09 9.71
CA ALA A 212 11.90 13.23 11.00
C ALA A 212 12.90 12.09 11.23
N LEU A 213 12.54 10.86 10.87
CA LEU A 213 13.43 9.69 10.91
C LEU A 213 14.62 9.87 9.95
N GLY A 214 14.36 10.26 8.71
CA GLY A 214 15.38 10.50 7.69
C GLY A 214 16.35 11.64 8.07
N SER A 215 15.82 12.73 8.68
CA SER A 215 16.67 13.82 9.17
C SER A 215 17.58 13.40 10.32
N ALA A 216 17.17 12.44 11.13
CA ALA A 216 17.98 11.88 12.21
C ALA A 216 19.07 10.92 11.69
N GLY A 217 18.88 10.32 10.52
CA GLY A 217 19.78 9.34 9.92
C GLY A 217 19.90 8.04 10.74
N ASP A 218 18.90 7.72 11.57
CA ASP A 218 18.88 6.56 12.47
C ASP A 218 18.05 5.43 11.83
N THR A 219 18.71 4.55 11.09
CA THR A 219 18.08 3.39 10.44
C THR A 219 17.48 2.41 11.44
N GLU A 220 18.06 2.28 12.63
CA GLU A 220 17.49 1.46 13.69
C GLU A 220 16.17 2.06 14.23
N ALA A 221 16.04 3.38 14.22
CA ALA A 221 14.77 4.02 14.57
C ALA A 221 13.71 3.77 13.50
N ALA A 222 14.05 3.82 12.20
CA ALA A 222 13.16 3.48 11.11
C ALA A 222 12.69 2.01 11.20
N LYS A 223 13.62 1.09 11.44
CA LYS A 223 13.28 -0.33 11.69
C LYS A 223 12.30 -0.49 12.87
N ARG A 224 12.59 0.14 14.00
CA ARG A 224 11.71 0.09 15.17
C ARG A 224 10.34 0.74 14.92
N ALA A 225 10.25 1.75 14.05
CA ALA A 225 8.97 2.35 13.66
C ALA A 225 8.09 1.32 12.93
N ALA A 226 8.63 0.62 11.94
CA ALA A 226 7.92 -0.46 11.24
C ALA A 226 7.53 -1.61 12.19
N GLU A 227 8.43 -2.03 13.08
CA GLU A 227 8.14 -3.05 14.10
C GLU A 227 6.99 -2.62 15.02
N GLN A 228 6.96 -1.35 15.45
CA GLN A 228 5.92 -0.80 16.32
C GLN A 228 4.58 -0.73 15.59
N ILE A 229 4.55 -0.31 14.32
CA ILE A 229 3.34 -0.32 13.47
C ILE A 229 2.80 -1.75 13.36
N ALA A 230 3.63 -2.71 13.02
CA ALA A 230 3.22 -4.11 12.96
C ALA A 230 2.68 -4.63 14.30
N ASP A 231 3.29 -4.24 15.43
CA ASP A 231 2.92 -4.69 16.76
C ASP A 231 1.51 -4.25 17.18
N TYR A 232 0.99 -3.12 16.70
CA TYR A 232 -0.39 -2.74 16.99
C TYR A 232 -1.38 -3.11 15.86
N LEU A 233 -0.95 -3.22 14.59
CA LEU A 233 -1.84 -3.58 13.49
C LEU A 233 -2.20 -5.08 13.47
N MET A 234 -1.21 -5.96 13.66
CA MET A 234 -1.44 -7.41 13.56
C MET A 234 -2.44 -7.96 14.59
N PRO A 235 -2.42 -7.53 15.86
CA PRO A 235 -3.44 -7.94 16.84
C PRO A 235 -4.86 -7.50 16.49
N LEU A 236 -5.02 -6.39 15.76
CA LEU A 236 -6.31 -5.95 15.24
C LEU A 236 -6.82 -6.82 14.09
N GLY A 237 -5.91 -7.53 13.43
CA GLY A 237 -6.24 -8.43 12.32
C GLY A 237 -5.74 -7.99 10.95
N PHE A 238 -5.03 -6.88 10.83
CA PHE A 238 -4.34 -6.48 9.60
C PHE A 238 -3.19 -7.44 9.27
N ASN A 239 -2.88 -7.59 7.99
CA ASN A 239 -1.78 -8.43 7.51
C ASN A 239 -0.98 -7.80 6.37
N LEU A 240 -1.35 -6.59 5.93
CA LEU A 240 -0.67 -5.82 4.89
C LEU A 240 -0.71 -4.33 5.27
N ASP A 241 0.45 -3.67 5.21
CA ASP A 241 0.55 -2.22 5.30
C ASP A 241 1.11 -1.65 3.99
N PHE A 242 0.46 -0.62 3.46
CA PHE A 242 0.96 0.12 2.31
C PHE A 242 2.01 1.16 2.74
N ALA A 243 3.10 0.69 3.30
CA ALA A 243 4.32 1.35 3.71
C ALA A 243 5.53 0.43 3.44
N PRO A 244 6.76 0.95 3.27
CA PRO A 244 7.22 2.33 3.39
C PRO A 244 7.01 3.20 2.14
N VAL A 245 7.05 4.52 2.33
CA VAL A 245 7.17 5.49 1.24
C VAL A 245 8.63 5.55 0.78
N ALA A 246 8.87 5.21 -0.48
CA ALA A 246 10.18 5.15 -1.11
C ALA A 246 10.49 6.36 -2.02
N ASP A 247 9.62 7.37 -2.03
CA ASP A 247 9.80 8.58 -2.82
C ASP A 247 10.93 9.45 -2.27
N VAL A 248 11.76 10.00 -3.16
CA VAL A 248 12.84 10.94 -2.82
C VAL A 248 12.32 12.35 -2.97
N VAL A 249 12.05 13.02 -1.85
CA VAL A 249 11.39 14.34 -1.82
C VAL A 249 12.10 15.28 -0.86
N ASP A 250 12.16 16.58 -1.21
CA ASP A 250 12.64 17.59 -0.27
C ASP A 250 11.64 17.71 0.91
N PRO A 251 12.06 17.42 2.15
CA PRO A 251 11.20 17.54 3.33
C PRO A 251 10.63 18.95 3.56
N LEU A 252 11.21 19.96 2.90
CA LEU A 252 10.74 21.36 2.98
C LEU A 252 9.66 21.68 1.96
N ARG A 253 9.24 20.74 1.12
CA ARG A 253 8.09 20.94 0.24
C ARG A 253 6.85 21.32 1.06
N SER A 254 6.04 22.19 0.46
CA SER A 254 4.82 22.70 1.11
C SER A 254 3.66 21.70 1.12
N ASP A 255 3.76 20.63 0.33
CA ASP A 255 2.78 19.53 0.30
C ASP A 255 3.13 18.42 1.32
N THR A 256 2.20 17.52 1.53
CA THR A 256 2.33 16.40 2.49
C THR A 256 3.41 15.40 2.10
N MET A 257 3.81 15.34 0.81
CA MET A 257 4.84 14.40 0.35
C MET A 257 6.20 14.64 1.00
N GLY A 258 6.55 15.91 1.28
CA GLY A 258 7.80 16.23 1.99
C GLY A 258 7.86 15.63 3.40
N LEU A 259 6.73 15.50 4.10
CA LEU A 259 6.67 14.90 5.44
C LEU A 259 6.70 13.36 5.38
N ARG A 260 6.12 12.78 4.34
CA ARG A 260 6.04 11.34 4.11
C ARG A 260 7.33 10.73 3.58
N SER A 261 8.20 11.52 2.96
CA SER A 261 9.49 11.07 2.44
C SER A 261 10.58 11.14 3.50
N PHE A 262 11.46 10.15 3.53
CA PHE A 262 12.60 10.16 4.45
C PHE A 262 13.61 11.26 4.14
N SER A 263 13.91 11.52 2.85
CA SER A 263 14.95 12.47 2.48
C SER A 263 14.89 12.88 1.01
N SER A 264 15.49 14.03 0.71
CA SER A 264 15.90 14.41 -0.67
C SER A 264 17.23 13.77 -1.10
N ASP A 265 17.95 13.14 -0.18
CA ASP A 265 19.14 12.34 -0.50
C ASP A 265 18.73 10.89 -0.72
N ALA A 266 18.89 10.42 -1.95
CA ALA A 266 18.48 9.08 -2.36
C ALA A 266 19.14 7.95 -1.56
N ALA A 267 20.39 8.14 -1.11
CA ALA A 267 21.09 7.14 -0.31
C ALA A 267 20.50 7.06 1.11
N VAL A 268 20.19 8.20 1.72
CA VAL A 268 19.51 8.24 3.02
C VAL A 268 18.13 7.62 2.92
N ALA A 269 17.34 7.99 1.89
CA ALA A 269 16.03 7.40 1.67
C ALA A 269 16.11 5.88 1.49
N ALA A 270 17.08 5.40 0.73
CA ALA A 270 17.31 3.97 0.52
C ALA A 270 17.63 3.20 1.81
N ASP A 271 18.48 3.75 2.67
CA ASP A 271 18.85 3.13 3.93
C ASP A 271 17.65 3.05 4.89
N MET A 272 16.80 4.10 4.94
CA MET A 272 15.58 4.12 5.75
C MET A 272 14.53 3.14 5.23
N VAL A 273 14.28 3.13 3.93
CA VAL A 273 13.34 2.21 3.27
C VAL A 273 13.77 0.75 3.51
N ARG A 274 15.06 0.44 3.34
CA ARG A 274 15.59 -0.89 3.67
C ARG A 274 15.28 -1.28 5.11
N ALA A 275 15.53 -0.39 6.05
CA ALA A 275 15.34 -0.64 7.47
C ALA A 275 13.87 -0.90 7.83
N GLU A 276 12.92 -0.13 7.28
CA GLU A 276 11.47 -0.38 7.50
C GLU A 276 11.01 -1.70 6.87
N VAL A 277 11.43 -2.02 5.63
CA VAL A 277 11.13 -3.32 5.02
C VAL A 277 11.63 -4.47 5.88
N GLU A 278 12.85 -4.36 6.44
CA GLU A 278 13.39 -5.35 7.37
C GLU A 278 12.57 -5.44 8.66
N GLY A 279 12.12 -4.31 9.21
CA GLY A 279 11.27 -4.25 10.41
C GLY A 279 9.92 -4.97 10.22
N PHE A 280 9.20 -4.67 9.14
CA PHE A 280 7.97 -5.37 8.80
C PHE A 280 8.18 -6.86 8.56
N ARG A 281 9.24 -7.22 7.84
CA ARG A 281 9.57 -8.63 7.57
C ARG A 281 9.88 -9.41 8.86
N ASP A 282 10.65 -8.83 9.79
CA ASP A 282 11.00 -9.46 11.06
C ASP A 282 9.74 -9.72 11.93
N LYS A 283 8.71 -8.88 11.78
CA LYS A 283 7.37 -9.08 12.38
C LYS A 283 6.45 -9.99 11.57
N LYS A 284 6.83 -10.41 10.36
CA LYS A 284 5.99 -11.17 9.44
C LYS A 284 4.72 -10.43 9.02
N MET A 285 4.81 -9.13 8.87
CA MET A 285 3.77 -8.30 8.28
C MET A 285 4.13 -7.99 6.82
N LEU A 286 3.18 -8.15 5.90
CA LEU A 286 3.37 -7.73 4.53
C LEU A 286 3.47 -6.21 4.47
N CYS A 287 4.41 -5.72 3.67
CA CYS A 287 4.62 -4.29 3.43
C CYS A 287 4.69 -4.00 1.93
N CYS A 288 4.51 -2.73 1.57
CA CYS A 288 4.45 -2.28 0.18
C CYS A 288 5.22 -0.99 -0.02
N ALA A 289 6.36 -1.05 -0.69
CA ALA A 289 7.12 0.16 -1.03
C ALA A 289 6.40 0.98 -2.12
N LYS A 290 6.30 2.29 -1.94
CA LYS A 290 5.53 3.19 -2.82
C LYS A 290 6.15 4.58 -2.94
N HIS A 291 5.93 5.32 -4.05
CA HIS A 291 5.11 5.00 -5.24
C HIS A 291 6.04 4.89 -6.46
N PHE A 292 6.27 3.67 -6.94
CA PHE A 292 7.18 3.43 -8.06
C PHE A 292 6.71 4.17 -9.34
N PRO A 293 7.59 4.74 -10.16
CA PRO A 293 9.05 4.75 -10.07
C PRO A 293 9.63 5.90 -9.24
N GLY A 294 8.85 6.55 -8.41
CA GLY A 294 9.13 7.74 -7.61
C GLY A 294 8.30 8.93 -8.12
N ILE A 295 7.55 9.56 -7.21
CA ILE A 295 6.72 10.72 -7.53
C ILE A 295 7.30 12.02 -6.96
N GLY A 296 8.52 11.96 -6.40
CA GLY A 296 9.16 13.07 -5.70
C GLY A 296 9.38 14.31 -6.53
N ALA A 297 9.68 14.17 -7.81
CA ALA A 297 9.86 15.27 -8.74
C ALA A 297 8.55 15.83 -9.34
N ALA A 298 7.40 15.18 -9.10
CA ALA A 298 6.12 15.58 -9.66
C ALA A 298 5.64 16.92 -9.10
N ALA A 299 5.14 17.78 -9.96
CA ALA A 299 4.40 18.98 -9.59
C ALA A 299 2.90 18.67 -9.68
N GLY A 300 2.18 18.79 -8.55
CA GLY A 300 0.74 18.52 -8.48
C GLY A 300 0.39 17.30 -7.61
N ASP A 301 -0.91 17.03 -7.52
CA ASP A 301 -1.50 15.93 -6.76
C ASP A 301 -2.22 14.97 -7.70
N SER A 302 -1.83 13.71 -7.70
CA SER A 302 -2.43 12.65 -8.53
C SER A 302 -3.90 12.36 -8.16
N HIS A 303 -4.37 12.80 -7.00
CA HIS A 303 -5.78 12.75 -6.63
C HIS A 303 -6.63 13.77 -7.40
N GLU A 304 -6.01 14.88 -7.85
CA GLU A 304 -6.70 15.97 -8.56
C GLU A 304 -6.58 15.84 -10.10
N GLY A 305 -5.72 14.96 -10.63
CA GLY A 305 -5.55 14.76 -12.05
C GLY A 305 -4.20 14.17 -12.44
N ALA A 306 -3.93 14.11 -13.75
CA ALA A 306 -2.68 13.57 -14.28
C ALA A 306 -1.46 14.40 -13.86
N ILE A 307 -0.43 13.73 -13.35
CA ILE A 307 0.87 14.34 -13.02
C ILE A 307 1.95 13.80 -13.96
N THR A 308 2.92 14.63 -14.30
CA THR A 308 3.98 14.29 -15.25
C THR A 308 5.35 14.57 -14.65
N ILE A 309 6.27 13.63 -14.88
CA ILE A 309 7.69 13.79 -14.58
C ILE A 309 8.47 13.70 -15.88
N GLU A 310 9.21 14.76 -16.22
CA GLU A 310 10.06 14.82 -17.41
C GLU A 310 11.49 14.35 -17.13
N ALA A 311 11.63 13.36 -16.24
CA ALA A 311 12.94 12.78 -15.93
C ALA A 311 13.45 11.92 -17.08
N THR A 312 14.75 11.87 -17.22
CA THR A 312 15.46 10.91 -18.05
C THR A 312 15.66 9.59 -17.32
N ASN A 313 15.98 8.51 -18.04
CA ASN A 313 16.34 7.24 -17.40
C ASN A 313 17.51 7.39 -16.42
N GLU A 314 18.52 8.21 -16.74
CA GLU A 314 19.70 8.43 -15.88
C GLU A 314 19.30 9.15 -14.58
N GLU A 315 18.40 10.12 -14.63
CA GLU A 315 17.90 10.81 -13.44
C GLU A 315 17.09 9.86 -12.54
N LEU A 316 16.19 9.06 -13.09
CA LEU A 316 15.46 8.05 -12.32
C LEU A 316 16.43 7.01 -11.71
N GLU A 317 17.38 6.49 -12.49
CA GLU A 317 18.34 5.48 -12.04
C GLU A 317 19.23 5.96 -10.88
N THR A 318 19.57 7.25 -10.87
CA THR A 318 20.49 7.83 -9.89
C THR A 318 19.81 8.43 -8.68
N VAL A 319 18.50 8.67 -8.73
CA VAL A 319 17.73 9.28 -7.64
C VAL A 319 16.54 8.41 -7.26
N ASP A 320 15.49 8.40 -8.09
CA ASP A 320 14.18 7.87 -7.68
C ASP A 320 14.17 6.36 -7.51
N LEU A 321 14.93 5.60 -8.32
CA LEU A 321 14.99 4.14 -8.26
C LEU A 321 15.93 3.61 -7.16
N VAL A 322 16.75 4.44 -6.52
CA VAL A 322 17.70 4.01 -5.50
C VAL A 322 17.00 3.40 -4.28
N PRO A 323 15.96 4.02 -3.68
CA PRO A 323 15.23 3.41 -2.57
C PRO A 323 14.48 2.13 -2.97
N PHE A 324 13.95 2.04 -4.20
CA PHE A 324 13.28 0.82 -4.67
C PHE A 324 14.25 -0.35 -4.84
N ARG A 325 15.49 -0.10 -5.30
CA ARG A 325 16.54 -1.14 -5.30
C ARG A 325 16.82 -1.63 -3.89
N ALA A 326 16.92 -0.73 -2.93
CA ALA A 326 17.12 -1.07 -1.52
C ALA A 326 15.97 -1.89 -0.95
N ALA A 327 14.73 -1.53 -1.27
CA ALA A 327 13.53 -2.29 -0.90
C ALA A 327 13.54 -3.71 -1.49
N ILE A 328 13.89 -3.84 -2.78
CA ILE A 328 13.99 -5.13 -3.48
C ILE A 328 15.09 -6.01 -2.84
N GLU A 329 16.25 -5.46 -2.56
CA GLU A 329 17.33 -6.16 -1.87
C GLU A 329 16.98 -6.59 -0.46
N ALA A 330 16.14 -5.79 0.26
CA ALA A 330 15.59 -6.14 1.56
C ALA A 330 14.48 -7.20 1.48
N GLY A 331 14.01 -7.53 0.28
CA GLY A 331 12.98 -8.56 0.06
C GLY A 331 11.56 -8.04 0.24
N VAL A 332 11.28 -6.80 -0.18
CA VAL A 332 9.92 -6.24 -0.12
C VAL A 332 8.93 -7.13 -0.89
N PRO A 333 7.82 -7.56 -0.26
CA PRO A 333 6.88 -8.48 -0.90
C PRO A 333 5.98 -7.81 -1.94
N MET A 334 5.75 -6.50 -1.83
CA MET A 334 4.86 -5.74 -2.72
C MET A 334 5.46 -4.38 -3.06
N ILE A 335 5.25 -3.93 -4.31
CA ILE A 335 5.59 -2.57 -4.77
C ILE A 335 4.35 -1.97 -5.42
N MET A 336 4.01 -0.73 -5.01
CA MET A 336 2.90 0.04 -5.57
C MET A 336 3.42 0.99 -6.65
N VAL A 337 2.77 0.97 -7.82
CA VAL A 337 3.08 1.86 -8.95
C VAL A 337 2.16 3.06 -8.93
N GLY A 338 2.73 4.26 -8.75
CA GLY A 338 2.01 5.52 -8.67
C GLY A 338 1.52 6.05 -10.03
N HIS A 339 0.52 6.91 -10.00
CA HIS A 339 -0.11 7.47 -11.22
C HIS A 339 0.67 8.66 -11.79
N VAL A 340 1.89 8.42 -12.23
CA VAL A 340 2.74 9.41 -12.88
C VAL A 340 2.96 9.05 -14.34
N SER A 341 2.96 10.06 -15.23
CA SER A 341 3.34 9.90 -16.63
C SER A 341 4.80 10.25 -16.83
N LEU A 342 5.50 9.47 -17.66
CA LEU A 342 6.93 9.60 -17.95
C LEU A 342 7.16 9.73 -19.46
N PRO A 343 6.79 10.87 -20.08
CA PRO A 343 6.77 10.98 -21.55
C PRO A 343 8.15 10.81 -22.21
N ASN A 344 9.23 11.18 -21.52
CA ASN A 344 10.60 10.97 -22.04
C ASN A 344 11.02 9.50 -22.06
N ILE A 345 10.31 8.62 -21.36
CA ILE A 345 10.61 7.18 -21.25
C ILE A 345 9.57 6.38 -22.04
N VAL A 346 8.29 6.67 -21.82
CA VAL A 346 7.17 5.93 -22.42
C VAL A 346 6.89 6.41 -23.85
N GLY A 347 7.15 7.70 -24.14
CA GLY A 347 6.88 8.34 -25.43
C GLY A 347 5.52 9.00 -25.52
N ASP A 348 4.67 8.85 -24.51
CA ASP A 348 3.35 9.49 -24.39
C ASP A 348 3.01 9.76 -22.91
N SER A 349 1.78 10.17 -22.61
CA SER A 349 1.31 10.48 -21.26
C SER A 349 0.58 9.31 -20.58
N THR A 350 0.82 8.08 -20.99
CA THR A 350 0.25 6.89 -20.33
C THR A 350 0.74 6.84 -18.87
N PRO A 351 -0.18 6.72 -17.88
CA PRO A 351 0.20 6.58 -16.49
C PRO A 351 1.06 5.32 -16.25
N ALA A 352 2.04 5.43 -15.38
CA ALA A 352 3.03 4.38 -15.12
C ALA A 352 2.42 2.98 -14.87
N PRO A 353 1.34 2.80 -14.06
CA PRO A 353 0.77 1.48 -13.82
C PRO A 353 0.07 0.87 -15.05
N LEU A 354 -0.23 1.69 -16.08
CA LEU A 354 -0.85 1.25 -17.33
C LEU A 354 0.18 1.09 -18.47
N SER A 355 1.46 1.36 -18.18
CA SER A 355 2.57 1.31 -19.14
C SER A 355 3.44 0.06 -18.96
N SER A 356 3.47 -0.81 -19.97
CA SER A 356 4.38 -1.98 -19.95
C SER A 356 5.85 -1.59 -19.96
N ALA A 357 6.21 -0.42 -20.51
CA ALA A 357 7.57 0.09 -20.44
C ALA A 357 8.02 0.35 -19.01
N VAL A 358 7.12 0.81 -18.13
CA VAL A 358 7.40 1.06 -16.73
C VAL A 358 7.29 -0.24 -15.91
N VAL A 359 6.14 -0.90 -15.97
CA VAL A 359 5.87 -2.06 -15.11
C VAL A 359 6.75 -3.25 -15.51
N GLN A 360 6.67 -3.69 -16.75
CA GLN A 360 7.46 -4.83 -17.23
C GLN A 360 8.92 -4.40 -17.45
N GLY A 361 9.16 -3.34 -18.23
CA GLY A 361 10.51 -2.96 -18.66
C GLY A 361 11.40 -2.47 -17.51
N MET A 362 10.92 -1.53 -16.70
CA MET A 362 11.74 -0.98 -15.62
C MET A 362 11.71 -1.87 -14.37
N LEU A 363 10.51 -2.21 -13.85
CA LEU A 363 10.40 -2.88 -12.56
C LEU A 363 10.71 -4.38 -12.65
N ARG A 364 10.14 -5.11 -13.64
CA ARG A 364 10.40 -6.54 -13.79
C ARG A 364 11.77 -6.81 -14.41
N ASP A 365 12.04 -6.26 -15.60
CA ASP A 365 13.20 -6.66 -16.39
C ASP A 365 14.48 -5.98 -15.93
N SER A 366 14.45 -4.65 -15.70
CA SER A 366 15.68 -3.89 -15.33
C SER A 366 16.01 -4.02 -13.85
N LEU A 367 15.02 -3.93 -12.93
CA LEU A 367 15.26 -4.08 -11.49
C LEU A 367 15.16 -5.53 -11.01
N GLY A 368 14.68 -6.47 -11.85
CA GLY A 368 14.59 -7.89 -11.52
C GLY A 368 13.55 -8.21 -10.43
N TYR A 369 12.53 -7.35 -10.24
CA TYR A 369 11.55 -7.55 -9.19
C TYR A 369 10.61 -8.71 -9.48
N THR A 370 10.50 -9.65 -8.56
CA THR A 370 9.70 -10.87 -8.71
C THR A 370 8.46 -10.93 -7.80
N GLY A 371 8.33 -9.99 -6.87
CA GLY A 371 7.20 -9.89 -5.94
C GLY A 371 5.92 -9.34 -6.58
N ILE A 372 4.93 -8.99 -5.77
CA ILE A 372 3.63 -8.47 -6.22
C ILE A 372 3.77 -7.01 -6.68
N ILE A 373 3.20 -6.68 -7.83
CA ILE A 373 3.06 -5.30 -8.29
C ILE A 373 1.58 -4.90 -8.19
N VAL A 374 1.29 -3.90 -7.36
CA VAL A 374 -0.05 -3.31 -7.20
C VAL A 374 -0.07 -1.93 -7.83
N THR A 375 -1.19 -1.51 -8.41
CA THR A 375 -1.36 -0.10 -8.82
C THR A 375 -1.60 0.77 -7.59
N ASP A 376 -1.37 2.05 -7.66
CA ASP A 376 -2.04 3.01 -6.78
C ASP A 376 -3.56 2.96 -7.05
N SER A 377 -4.36 3.64 -6.22
CA SER A 377 -5.83 3.58 -6.33
C SER A 377 -6.33 4.00 -7.72
N LEU A 378 -6.98 3.08 -8.42
CA LEU A 378 -7.56 3.36 -9.75
C LEU A 378 -8.79 4.28 -9.68
N SER A 379 -9.26 4.66 -8.47
CA SER A 379 -10.32 5.65 -8.29
C SER A 379 -9.82 7.10 -8.25
N MET A 380 -8.49 7.33 -8.36
CA MET A 380 -7.89 8.67 -8.38
C MET A 380 -8.13 9.38 -9.71
N GLY A 381 -8.25 10.71 -9.66
CA GLY A 381 -8.51 11.57 -10.84
C GLY A 381 -7.52 11.38 -11.98
N ALA A 382 -6.26 11.08 -11.68
CA ALA A 382 -5.24 10.76 -12.69
C ALA A 382 -5.64 9.58 -13.61
N ILE A 383 -6.55 8.70 -13.18
CA ILE A 383 -7.06 7.56 -13.94
C ILE A 383 -8.51 7.81 -14.39
N THR A 384 -9.40 8.16 -13.48
CA THR A 384 -10.85 8.22 -13.74
C THR A 384 -11.25 9.30 -14.76
N ASP A 385 -10.42 10.33 -14.94
CA ASP A 385 -10.64 11.37 -15.96
C ASP A 385 -10.40 10.86 -17.39
N TYR A 386 -9.70 9.73 -17.58
CA TYR A 386 -9.23 9.25 -18.88
C TYR A 386 -9.64 7.81 -19.20
N TYR A 387 -9.94 6.98 -18.19
CA TYR A 387 -10.22 5.56 -18.35
C TYR A 387 -11.48 5.15 -17.59
N THR A 388 -12.27 4.29 -18.18
CA THR A 388 -13.31 3.56 -17.43
C THR A 388 -12.67 2.55 -16.49
N PRO A 389 -13.37 2.11 -15.43
CA PRO A 389 -12.87 1.07 -14.51
C PRO A 389 -12.43 -0.22 -15.22
N ALA A 390 -13.16 -0.63 -16.27
CA ALA A 390 -12.81 -1.79 -17.09
C ALA A 390 -11.50 -1.57 -17.87
N GLU A 391 -11.37 -0.43 -18.55
CA GLU A 391 -10.16 -0.11 -19.31
C GLU A 391 -8.94 -0.01 -18.42
N ALA A 392 -9.05 0.67 -17.26
CA ALA A 392 -7.96 0.83 -16.31
C ALA A 392 -7.48 -0.52 -15.76
N ALA A 393 -8.39 -1.39 -15.31
CA ALA A 393 -8.04 -2.70 -14.76
C ALA A 393 -7.39 -3.61 -15.82
N VAL A 394 -7.94 -3.67 -17.03
CA VAL A 394 -7.39 -4.46 -18.14
C VAL A 394 -6.02 -3.93 -18.55
N ALA A 395 -5.86 -2.60 -18.69
CA ALA A 395 -4.58 -1.99 -19.06
C ALA A 395 -3.50 -2.24 -18.00
N ALA A 396 -3.82 -2.13 -16.71
CA ALA A 396 -2.89 -2.42 -15.61
C ALA A 396 -2.39 -3.88 -15.66
N LEU A 397 -3.29 -4.85 -15.84
CA LEU A 397 -2.93 -6.25 -15.96
C LEU A 397 -2.09 -6.53 -17.22
N LYS A 398 -2.40 -5.88 -18.35
CA LYS A 398 -1.60 -5.97 -19.59
C LYS A 398 -0.22 -5.35 -19.44
N ALA A 399 -0.11 -4.27 -18.66
CA ALA A 399 1.17 -3.63 -18.39
C ALA A 399 2.09 -4.48 -17.50
N GLY A 400 1.54 -5.46 -16.75
CA GLY A 400 2.30 -6.35 -15.88
C GLY A 400 2.01 -6.19 -14.39
N CYS A 401 1.10 -5.30 -13.98
CA CYS A 401 0.61 -5.24 -12.61
C CYS A 401 -0.14 -6.52 -12.23
N ASP A 402 -0.05 -6.94 -10.99
CA ASP A 402 -0.73 -8.13 -10.48
C ASP A 402 -2.08 -7.77 -9.83
N ILE A 403 -2.18 -6.58 -9.24
CA ILE A 403 -3.36 -6.15 -8.48
C ILE A 403 -3.79 -4.75 -8.94
N PRO A 404 -4.91 -4.63 -9.68
CA PRO A 404 -5.65 -3.38 -9.81
C PRO A 404 -6.28 -2.99 -8.46
N LEU A 405 -5.74 -1.94 -7.80
CA LEU A 405 -6.19 -1.49 -6.49
C LEU A 405 -7.37 -0.54 -6.62
N MET A 406 -8.44 -0.77 -5.87
CA MET A 406 -9.56 0.14 -5.68
C MET A 406 -10.11 0.75 -7.00
N PRO A 407 -10.56 -0.05 -7.97
CA PRO A 407 -11.26 0.52 -9.13
C PRO A 407 -12.48 1.29 -8.66
N GLU A 408 -12.82 2.40 -9.34
CA GLU A 408 -13.97 3.25 -8.98
C GLU A 408 -15.28 2.46 -8.85
N ARG A 409 -15.47 1.47 -9.73
CA ARG A 409 -16.59 0.51 -9.71
C ARG A 409 -16.06 -0.90 -9.89
N LEU A 410 -16.14 -1.70 -8.81
CA LEU A 410 -15.64 -3.08 -8.81
C LEU A 410 -16.31 -3.93 -9.90
N ASP A 411 -17.64 -3.91 -9.99
CA ASP A 411 -18.36 -4.76 -10.95
C ASP A 411 -17.95 -4.51 -12.40
N GLU A 412 -17.77 -3.23 -12.78
CA GLU A 412 -17.37 -2.86 -14.12
C GLU A 412 -15.92 -3.32 -14.42
N ALA A 413 -15.01 -3.09 -13.48
CA ALA A 413 -13.62 -3.54 -13.61
C ALA A 413 -13.53 -5.08 -13.69
N TYR A 414 -14.23 -5.77 -12.81
CA TYR A 414 -14.30 -7.23 -12.76
C TYR A 414 -14.86 -7.82 -14.07
N GLN A 415 -15.99 -7.31 -14.56
CA GLN A 415 -16.59 -7.75 -15.83
C GLN A 415 -15.70 -7.40 -17.03
N GLY A 416 -15.00 -6.26 -16.97
CA GLY A 416 -14.01 -5.88 -17.99
C GLY A 416 -12.89 -6.90 -18.11
N VAL A 417 -12.30 -7.32 -16.99
CA VAL A 417 -11.24 -8.33 -16.97
C VAL A 417 -11.75 -9.70 -17.44
N LEU A 418 -12.92 -10.14 -16.97
CA LEU A 418 -13.55 -11.39 -17.46
C LEU A 418 -13.73 -11.36 -18.97
N SER A 419 -14.30 -10.28 -19.50
CA SER A 419 -14.53 -10.11 -20.94
C SER A 419 -13.23 -10.12 -21.72
N ALA A 420 -12.18 -9.44 -21.22
CA ALA A 420 -10.86 -9.41 -21.85
C ALA A 420 -10.24 -10.79 -21.98
N VAL A 421 -10.42 -11.66 -20.97
CA VAL A 421 -9.97 -13.07 -21.05
C VAL A 421 -10.81 -13.86 -22.07
N GLN A 422 -12.12 -13.70 -22.04
CA GLN A 422 -13.03 -14.43 -22.97
C GLN A 422 -12.78 -14.11 -24.43
N VAL A 423 -12.38 -12.86 -24.75
CA VAL A 423 -12.05 -12.46 -26.12
C VAL A 423 -10.58 -12.64 -26.48
N GLY A 424 -9.74 -13.11 -25.55
CA GLY A 424 -8.31 -13.35 -25.76
C GLY A 424 -7.43 -12.10 -25.74
N GLU A 425 -7.92 -10.98 -25.19
CA GLU A 425 -7.14 -9.77 -24.97
C GLU A 425 -6.18 -9.89 -23.77
N LEU A 426 -6.61 -10.61 -22.74
CA LEU A 426 -5.78 -11.16 -21.65
C LEU A 426 -5.81 -12.68 -21.77
N THR A 427 -4.73 -13.34 -21.35
CA THR A 427 -4.72 -14.79 -21.28
C THR A 427 -4.92 -15.28 -19.85
N GLU A 428 -5.47 -16.47 -19.67
CA GLU A 428 -5.62 -17.07 -18.34
C GLU A 428 -4.25 -17.31 -17.69
N GLU A 429 -3.23 -17.65 -18.48
CA GLU A 429 -1.86 -17.79 -18.01
C GLU A 429 -1.32 -16.49 -17.39
N ARG A 430 -1.68 -15.30 -17.98
CA ARG A 430 -1.29 -14.01 -17.40
C ARG A 430 -1.93 -13.81 -16.02
N LEU A 431 -3.16 -14.25 -15.83
CA LEU A 431 -3.82 -14.22 -14.53
C LEU A 431 -3.13 -15.18 -13.56
N ASP A 432 -2.81 -16.39 -14.01
CA ASP A 432 -2.15 -17.42 -13.21
C ASP A 432 -0.74 -16.99 -12.75
N GLU A 433 -0.01 -16.21 -13.56
CA GLU A 433 1.25 -15.59 -13.15
C GLU A 433 1.06 -14.62 -11.98
N SER A 434 0.05 -13.77 -12.02
CA SER A 434 -0.28 -12.86 -10.91
C SER A 434 -0.72 -13.62 -9.67
N LEU A 435 -1.62 -14.58 -9.83
CA LEU A 435 -2.09 -15.45 -8.76
C LEU A 435 -0.96 -16.21 -8.08
N THR A 436 0.01 -16.66 -8.87
CA THR A 436 1.20 -17.31 -8.32
C THR A 436 1.93 -16.42 -7.33
N ARG A 437 2.17 -15.14 -7.67
CA ARG A 437 2.83 -14.19 -6.78
C ARG A 437 1.97 -13.89 -5.55
N ILE A 438 0.69 -13.61 -5.76
CA ILE A 438 -0.29 -13.30 -4.71
C ILE A 438 -0.41 -14.45 -3.71
N LEU A 439 -0.63 -15.68 -4.20
CA LEU A 439 -0.83 -16.84 -3.34
C LEU A 439 0.47 -17.30 -2.67
N THR A 440 1.63 -17.14 -3.33
CA THR A 440 2.93 -17.40 -2.70
C THR A 440 3.16 -16.47 -1.52
N ALA A 441 2.90 -15.17 -1.66
CA ALA A 441 3.02 -14.22 -0.56
C ALA A 441 2.02 -14.54 0.57
N LYS A 442 0.77 -14.85 0.25
CA LYS A 442 -0.24 -15.26 1.25
C LYS A 442 0.20 -16.52 1.99
N GLN A 443 0.71 -17.53 1.27
CA GLN A 443 1.23 -18.77 1.87
C GLN A 443 2.40 -18.50 2.81
N GLU A 444 3.32 -17.63 2.43
CA GLU A 444 4.52 -17.33 3.22
C GLU A 444 4.19 -16.58 4.52
N TYR A 445 3.29 -15.60 4.46
CA TYR A 445 3.05 -14.69 5.57
C TYR A 445 1.95 -15.13 6.53
N PHE A 446 0.90 -15.79 6.05
CA PHE A 446 -0.21 -16.20 6.94
C PHE A 446 -0.84 -17.57 6.63
N GLY A 447 -0.24 -18.35 5.72
CA GLY A 447 -0.72 -19.66 5.33
C GLY A 447 -1.92 -19.62 4.37
N LEU A 448 -2.12 -20.70 3.59
CA LEU A 448 -3.26 -20.87 2.66
C LEU A 448 -4.25 -21.90 3.23
#